data_42aa6bf705af9fc67519c97f9a7302b8
#
_entry.id   42aa6bf705af9fc67519c97f9a7302b8
#
_cell.length_a   1.000
_cell.length_b   1.000
_cell.length_c   1.000
_cell.angle_alpha   90.00
_cell.angle_beta   90.00
_cell.angle_gamma   90.00
#
_symmetry.space_group_name_H-M   'P 1'
#
loop_
_entity.id
_entity.type
_entity.pdbx_description
1 polymer ?
#
loop_
_entity_poly.entity_id
_entity_poly.type
_entity_poly.pdbx_seq_one_letter_code
_entity_poly.pdbx_strand_id
1 'polypeptide(L)'
;MPIKKKSPATSSPERRSELLSIAAEVFAAHGYDATTVRRIADEAGMLAGSLYHHFDSKESMVDEILSTFLAGLRAGYDQVLGAGPATTAGPGAAPGPGPWETIEALVAESFRQIDRNRAAVAIYRKEAEHLSTRPGFAYLTDARAAFEDPWLRALERGVADGSFRADLDVRTTGRFLRDMVWGAASWYRPGDEPGAEELARRCLSLMNDGIASRT
;
A
#
# COMPACT_ATOMS: atom_id res chain seq x y z
N MET A 1 -47.00 25.41 -8.20
CA MET A 1 -45.67 25.08 -7.68
C MET A 1 -44.98 24.15 -8.64
N PRO A 2 -43.92 24.55 -9.37
CA PRO A 2 -43.25 23.67 -10.31
C PRO A 2 -42.31 22.72 -9.54
N ILE A 3 -42.46 21.45 -9.80
CA ILE A 3 -41.58 20.37 -9.28
C ILE A 3 -40.24 20.54 -9.98
N LYS A 4 -39.20 20.90 -9.22
CA LYS A 4 -37.82 21.00 -9.65
C LYS A 4 -37.35 19.57 -10.07
N LYS A 5 -37.29 19.30 -11.35
CA LYS A 5 -36.63 18.13 -11.93
C LYS A 5 -35.16 18.15 -11.47
N LYS A 6 -34.79 17.24 -10.58
CA LYS A 6 -33.39 16.95 -10.24
C LYS A 6 -32.71 16.50 -11.53
N SER A 7 -31.79 17.30 -12.05
CA SER A 7 -30.93 16.92 -13.19
C SER A 7 -30.23 15.60 -12.89
N PRO A 8 -30.03 14.72 -13.91
CA PRO A 8 -29.25 13.51 -13.72
C PRO A 8 -27.85 13.93 -13.27
N ALA A 9 -27.41 13.42 -12.12
CA ALA A 9 -26.07 13.65 -11.61
C ALA A 9 -25.10 13.06 -12.65
N THR A 10 -24.49 13.91 -13.45
CA THR A 10 -23.27 13.61 -14.19
C THR A 10 -22.27 13.06 -13.18
N SER A 11 -21.70 11.89 -13.48
CA SER A 11 -20.68 11.27 -12.63
C SER A 11 -19.47 12.19 -12.55
N SER A 12 -19.42 13.04 -11.50
CA SER A 12 -18.23 13.84 -11.26
C SER A 12 -17.09 12.89 -10.84
N PRO A 13 -15.83 13.19 -11.21
CA PRO A 13 -14.67 12.41 -10.75
C PRO A 13 -14.65 12.27 -9.21
N GLU A 14 -15.12 13.29 -8.48
CA GLU A 14 -15.23 13.29 -7.03
C GLU A 14 -16.22 12.22 -6.52
N ARG A 15 -17.40 12.11 -7.14
CA ARG A 15 -18.41 11.10 -6.77
C ARG A 15 -17.89 9.69 -7.02
N ARG A 16 -17.16 9.48 -8.12
CA ARG A 16 -16.55 8.20 -8.45
C ARG A 16 -15.49 7.80 -7.42
N SER A 17 -14.64 8.74 -7.02
CA SER A 17 -13.63 8.54 -5.96
C SER A 17 -14.27 8.21 -4.61
N GLU A 18 -15.34 8.89 -4.23
CA GLU A 18 -16.10 8.60 -3.01
C GLU A 18 -16.67 7.17 -3.03
N LEU A 19 -17.26 6.76 -4.15
CA LEU A 19 -17.79 5.40 -4.31
C LEU A 19 -16.70 4.33 -4.23
N LEU A 20 -15.50 4.59 -4.78
CA LEU A 20 -14.35 3.69 -4.64
C LEU A 20 -13.86 3.60 -3.19
N SER A 21 -13.87 4.72 -2.46
CA SER A 21 -13.51 4.71 -1.04
C SER A 21 -14.48 3.85 -0.22
N ILE A 22 -15.81 4.01 -0.46
CA ILE A 22 -16.84 3.17 0.19
C ILE A 22 -16.65 1.70 -0.19
N ALA A 23 -16.44 1.41 -1.48
CA ALA A 23 -16.21 0.04 -1.95
C ALA A 23 -14.97 -0.58 -1.31
N ALA A 24 -13.89 0.19 -1.15
CA ALA A 24 -12.66 -0.25 -0.50
C ALA A 24 -12.92 -0.65 0.97
N GLU A 25 -13.66 0.16 1.72
CA GLU A 25 -14.02 -0.19 3.12
C GLU A 25 -14.88 -1.45 3.19
N VAL A 26 -15.85 -1.63 2.28
CA VAL A 26 -16.69 -2.83 2.23
C VAL A 26 -15.86 -4.08 1.90
N PHE A 27 -14.96 -3.99 0.90
CA PHE A 27 -14.06 -5.10 0.56
C PHE A 27 -13.08 -5.42 1.70
N ALA A 28 -12.51 -4.41 2.34
CA ALA A 28 -11.60 -4.61 3.47
C ALA A 28 -12.28 -5.31 4.65
N ALA A 29 -13.53 -4.96 4.94
CA ALA A 29 -14.31 -5.51 6.05
C ALA A 29 -14.79 -6.95 5.78
N HIS A 30 -15.29 -7.22 4.57
CA HIS A 30 -16.00 -8.47 4.27
C HIS A 30 -15.22 -9.43 3.36
N GLY A 31 -14.15 -8.97 2.72
CA GLY A 31 -13.42 -9.70 1.68
C GLY A 31 -14.10 -9.56 0.30
N TYR A 32 -13.33 -9.92 -0.72
CA TYR A 32 -13.77 -9.78 -2.11
C TYR A 32 -14.97 -10.68 -2.45
N ASP A 33 -14.89 -11.98 -2.13
CA ASP A 33 -15.92 -12.95 -2.56
C ASP A 33 -17.27 -12.73 -1.86
N ALA A 34 -17.26 -12.38 -0.57
CA ALA A 34 -18.49 -12.12 0.20
C ALA A 34 -19.13 -10.75 -0.07
N THR A 35 -18.42 -9.86 -0.78
CA THR A 35 -18.93 -8.53 -1.15
C THR A 35 -19.74 -8.62 -2.44
N THR A 36 -20.90 -7.98 -2.44
CA THR A 36 -21.78 -7.83 -3.62
C THR A 36 -21.90 -6.35 -4.02
N VAL A 37 -22.17 -6.09 -5.30
CA VAL A 37 -22.45 -4.72 -5.80
C VAL A 37 -23.61 -4.10 -5.05
N ARG A 38 -24.62 -4.88 -4.68
CA ARG A 38 -25.76 -4.42 -3.89
C ARG A 38 -25.33 -3.93 -2.51
N ARG A 39 -24.46 -4.67 -1.80
CA ARG A 39 -23.94 -4.25 -0.49
C ARG A 39 -23.17 -2.92 -0.58
N ILE A 40 -22.34 -2.77 -1.61
CA ILE A 40 -21.62 -1.50 -1.83
C ILE A 40 -22.59 -0.34 -2.10
N ALA A 41 -23.64 -0.59 -2.91
CA ALA A 41 -24.66 0.41 -3.19
C ALA A 41 -25.47 0.79 -1.94
N ASP A 42 -25.86 -0.19 -1.12
CA ASP A 42 -26.56 0.02 0.14
C ASP A 42 -25.73 0.88 1.09
N GLU A 43 -24.42 0.60 1.22
CA GLU A 43 -23.48 1.40 2.02
C GLU A 43 -23.28 2.82 1.47
N ALA A 44 -23.29 2.97 0.14
CA ALA A 44 -23.22 4.27 -0.53
C ALA A 44 -24.55 5.06 -0.52
N GLY A 45 -25.61 4.50 0.07
CA GLY A 45 -26.93 5.13 0.12
C GLY A 45 -27.59 5.28 -1.25
N MET A 46 -27.35 4.35 -2.20
CA MET A 46 -27.84 4.44 -3.56
C MET A 46 -28.39 3.10 -4.07
N LEU A 47 -29.12 3.13 -5.20
CA LEU A 47 -29.60 1.92 -5.84
C LEU A 47 -28.44 1.21 -6.56
N ALA A 48 -28.42 -0.13 -6.52
CA ALA A 48 -27.40 -0.94 -7.21
C ALA A 48 -27.33 -0.62 -8.72
N GLY A 49 -28.46 -0.37 -9.37
CA GLY A 49 -28.50 0.05 -10.77
C GLY A 49 -27.78 1.36 -11.04
N SER A 50 -27.75 2.30 -10.09
CA SER A 50 -27.03 3.56 -10.22
C SER A 50 -25.52 3.36 -10.08
N LEU A 51 -25.05 2.36 -9.35
CA LEU A 51 -23.63 2.05 -9.22
C LEU A 51 -23.04 1.55 -10.55
N TYR A 52 -23.83 0.82 -11.35
CA TYR A 52 -23.44 0.38 -12.70
C TYR A 52 -23.26 1.51 -13.72
N HIS A 53 -23.71 2.74 -13.43
CA HIS A 53 -23.36 3.93 -14.25
C HIS A 53 -21.93 4.42 -14.00
N HIS A 54 -21.31 3.97 -12.92
CA HIS A 54 -19.95 4.35 -12.53
C HIS A 54 -18.93 3.24 -12.76
N PHE A 55 -19.34 1.97 -12.63
CA PHE A 55 -18.46 0.80 -12.68
C PHE A 55 -19.13 -0.35 -13.40
N ASP A 56 -18.37 -1.03 -14.24
CA ASP A 56 -18.89 -2.15 -15.04
C ASP A 56 -19.16 -3.40 -14.19
N SER A 57 -18.36 -3.62 -13.15
CA SER A 57 -18.46 -4.81 -12.31
C SER A 57 -17.80 -4.61 -10.94
N LYS A 58 -17.98 -5.58 -10.07
CA LYS A 58 -17.26 -5.69 -8.79
C LYS A 58 -15.75 -5.83 -9.01
N GLU A 59 -15.38 -6.58 -10.04
CA GLU A 59 -14.01 -6.78 -10.48
C GLU A 59 -13.33 -5.47 -10.85
N SER A 60 -14.00 -4.62 -11.66
CA SER A 60 -13.44 -3.33 -12.06
C SER A 60 -13.24 -2.37 -10.89
N MET A 61 -14.10 -2.44 -9.86
CA MET A 61 -13.92 -1.63 -8.65
C MET A 61 -12.68 -2.04 -7.87
N VAL A 62 -12.51 -3.34 -7.59
CA VAL A 62 -11.36 -3.82 -6.81
C VAL A 62 -10.07 -3.67 -7.60
N ASP A 63 -10.10 -3.83 -8.91
CA ASP A 63 -8.96 -3.62 -9.80
C ASP A 63 -8.49 -2.16 -9.74
N GLU A 64 -9.41 -1.21 -9.86
CA GLU A 64 -9.07 0.22 -9.77
C GLU A 64 -8.55 0.62 -8.39
N ILE A 65 -9.13 0.09 -7.31
CA ILE A 65 -8.64 0.33 -5.95
C ILE A 65 -7.20 -0.17 -5.81
N LEU A 66 -6.92 -1.40 -6.23
CA LEU A 66 -5.62 -2.02 -6.08
C LEU A 66 -4.58 -1.41 -7.04
N SER A 67 -4.93 -1.19 -8.30
CA SER A 67 -4.00 -0.60 -9.28
C SER A 67 -3.61 0.83 -8.89
N THR A 68 -4.56 1.64 -8.42
CA THR A 68 -4.30 3.00 -7.93
C THR A 68 -3.38 2.98 -6.70
N PHE A 69 -3.67 2.11 -5.74
CA PHE A 69 -2.83 1.94 -4.55
C PHE A 69 -1.41 1.53 -4.91
N LEU A 70 -1.26 0.50 -5.75
CA LEU A 70 0.05 -0.01 -6.16
C LEU A 70 0.86 0.99 -6.97
N ALA A 71 0.20 1.76 -7.84
CA ALA A 71 0.84 2.87 -8.56
C ALA A 71 1.35 3.96 -7.59
N GLY A 72 0.53 4.32 -6.60
CA GLY A 72 0.91 5.27 -5.55
C GLY A 72 2.07 4.79 -4.69
N LEU A 73 2.05 3.52 -4.27
CA LEU A 73 3.12 2.89 -3.51
C LEU A 73 4.43 2.86 -4.33
N ARG A 74 4.35 2.49 -5.60
CA ARG A 74 5.51 2.50 -6.49
C ARG A 74 6.10 3.91 -6.61
N ALA A 75 5.28 4.90 -6.92
CA ALA A 75 5.72 6.29 -7.02
C ALA A 75 6.35 6.79 -5.71
N GLY A 76 5.78 6.44 -4.56
CA GLY A 76 6.34 6.76 -3.25
C GLY A 76 7.70 6.10 -3.01
N TYR A 77 7.84 4.83 -3.34
CA TYR A 77 9.13 4.13 -3.24
C TYR A 77 10.17 4.72 -4.21
N ASP A 78 9.79 4.95 -5.47
CA ASP A 78 10.66 5.58 -6.45
C ASP A 78 11.15 6.96 -5.95
N GLN A 79 10.29 7.76 -5.36
CA GLN A 79 10.62 9.08 -4.81
C GLN A 79 11.64 8.99 -3.65
N VAL A 80 11.40 8.10 -2.67
CA VAL A 80 12.28 7.99 -1.50
C VAL A 80 13.60 7.29 -1.79
N LEU A 81 13.65 6.47 -2.83
CA LEU A 81 14.86 5.79 -3.29
C LEU A 81 15.73 6.68 -4.22
N GLY A 82 15.29 7.90 -4.51
CA GLY A 82 15.98 8.79 -5.45
C GLY A 82 15.85 8.27 -6.87
N ALA A 83 14.64 8.04 -7.31
CA ALA A 83 14.28 7.34 -8.52
C ALA A 83 14.91 7.87 -9.80
N GLY A 84 15.98 7.23 -10.15
CA GLY A 84 16.47 7.05 -11.50
C GLY A 84 17.18 5.70 -11.55
N PRO A 85 17.11 4.96 -12.64
CA PRO A 85 17.96 3.79 -12.78
C PRO A 85 19.39 4.22 -12.50
N ALA A 86 20.11 3.50 -11.65
CA ALA A 86 21.54 3.71 -11.32
C ALA A 86 22.49 3.73 -12.53
N THR A 87 21.94 3.76 -13.74
CA THR A 87 22.59 3.78 -15.05
C THR A 87 23.00 5.18 -15.54
N THR A 88 22.64 6.27 -14.83
CA THR A 88 22.97 7.64 -15.25
C THR A 88 23.81 8.44 -14.23
N ALA A 89 24.33 7.81 -13.18
CA ALA A 89 25.30 8.45 -12.30
C ALA A 89 26.61 8.63 -13.04
N GLY A 90 26.81 9.81 -13.62
CA GLY A 90 28.10 10.21 -14.17
C GLY A 90 29.17 10.30 -13.07
N PRO A 91 30.49 10.31 -13.41
CA PRO A 91 31.54 10.42 -12.43
C PRO A 91 31.40 11.78 -11.69
N GLY A 92 31.02 11.72 -10.39
CA GLY A 92 30.78 12.89 -9.54
C GLY A 92 29.40 12.99 -8.93
N ALA A 93 28.49 12.05 -9.20
CA ALA A 93 27.21 11.99 -8.50
C ALA A 93 27.42 11.64 -7.02
N ALA A 94 26.72 12.33 -6.12
CA ALA A 94 26.73 11.99 -4.71
C ALA A 94 26.31 10.52 -4.53
N PRO A 95 26.93 9.76 -3.62
CA PRO A 95 26.50 8.39 -3.33
C PRO A 95 25.02 8.42 -2.91
N GLY A 96 24.23 7.51 -3.49
CA GLY A 96 22.82 7.36 -3.10
C GLY A 96 22.68 6.99 -1.62
N PRO A 97 21.45 6.93 -1.07
CA PRO A 97 21.22 6.64 0.34
C PRO A 97 21.88 5.32 0.73
N GLY A 98 22.48 5.31 1.94
CA GLY A 98 23.06 4.11 2.53
C GLY A 98 22.00 3.02 2.79
N PRO A 99 22.42 1.79 3.13
CA PRO A 99 21.51 0.69 3.38
C PRO A 99 20.46 0.99 4.46
N TRP A 100 20.91 1.55 5.59
CA TRP A 100 20.00 1.89 6.70
C TRP A 100 19.05 3.04 6.33
N GLU A 101 19.56 4.11 5.74
CA GLU A 101 18.75 5.22 5.24
C GLU A 101 17.68 4.75 4.23
N THR A 102 18.03 3.76 3.40
CA THR A 102 17.08 3.13 2.48
C THR A 102 15.96 2.41 3.25
N ILE A 103 16.29 1.64 4.28
CA ILE A 103 15.29 0.97 5.14
C ILE A 103 14.41 2.01 5.84
N GLU A 104 14.99 3.07 6.41
CA GLU A 104 14.24 4.15 7.05
C GLU A 104 13.23 4.80 6.09
N ALA A 105 13.66 5.09 4.87
CA ALA A 105 12.80 5.68 3.85
C ALA A 105 11.66 4.75 3.43
N LEU A 106 11.94 3.46 3.25
CA LEU A 106 10.92 2.44 2.93
C LEU A 106 9.90 2.28 4.06
N VAL A 107 10.35 2.23 5.31
CA VAL A 107 9.46 2.16 6.49
C VAL A 107 8.57 3.40 6.56
N ALA A 108 9.16 4.59 6.48
CA ALA A 108 8.41 5.84 6.56
C ALA A 108 7.36 5.95 5.45
N GLU A 109 7.72 5.62 4.21
CA GLU A 109 6.78 5.63 3.09
C GLU A 109 5.68 4.57 3.27
N SER A 110 6.01 3.37 3.72
CA SER A 110 5.03 2.33 3.97
C SER A 110 3.99 2.76 5.01
N PHE A 111 4.39 3.40 6.11
CA PHE A 111 3.44 3.93 7.10
C PHE A 111 2.58 5.06 6.53
N ARG A 112 3.15 5.95 5.69
CA ARG A 112 2.35 6.97 4.97
C ARG A 112 1.31 6.33 4.05
N GLN A 113 1.65 5.25 3.37
CA GLN A 113 0.72 4.52 2.50
C GLN A 113 -0.38 3.81 3.31
N ILE A 114 -0.04 3.24 4.46
CA ILE A 114 -1.02 2.65 5.38
C ILE A 114 -2.00 3.72 5.88
N ASP A 115 -1.50 4.88 6.26
CA ASP A 115 -2.33 6.00 6.73
C ASP A 115 -3.31 6.48 5.66
N ARG A 116 -2.83 6.68 4.43
CA ARG A 116 -3.62 7.21 3.32
C ARG A 116 -4.55 6.19 2.68
N ASN A 117 -4.14 4.92 2.62
CA ASN A 117 -4.78 3.88 1.79
C ASN A 117 -5.10 2.61 2.58
N ARG A 118 -5.44 2.74 3.87
CA ARG A 118 -5.60 1.61 4.79
C ARG A 118 -6.48 0.49 4.23
N ALA A 119 -7.65 0.82 3.67
CA ALA A 119 -8.58 -0.16 3.12
C ALA A 119 -7.94 -0.91 1.93
N ALA A 120 -7.29 -0.20 1.01
CA ALA A 120 -6.60 -0.83 -0.13
C ALA A 120 -5.45 -1.74 0.32
N VAL A 121 -4.67 -1.31 1.34
CA VAL A 121 -3.62 -2.13 1.97
C VAL A 121 -4.22 -3.41 2.56
N ALA A 122 -5.35 -3.30 3.29
CA ALA A 122 -6.02 -4.45 3.88
C ALA A 122 -6.52 -5.44 2.82
N ILE A 123 -7.11 -4.93 1.72
CA ILE A 123 -7.53 -5.75 0.57
C ILE A 123 -6.31 -6.44 -0.05
N TYR A 124 -5.26 -5.69 -0.38
CA TYR A 124 -4.06 -6.24 -1.00
C TYR A 124 -3.45 -7.36 -0.16
N ARG A 125 -3.27 -7.15 1.14
CA ARG A 125 -2.69 -8.15 2.04
C ARG A 125 -3.52 -9.42 2.16
N LYS A 126 -4.84 -9.28 2.15
CA LYS A 126 -5.76 -10.41 2.35
C LYS A 126 -6.10 -11.16 1.07
N GLU A 127 -6.25 -10.42 -0.04
CA GLU A 127 -6.89 -10.93 -1.24
C GLU A 127 -5.95 -11.05 -2.45
N ALA A 128 -4.75 -10.40 -2.43
CA ALA A 128 -3.89 -10.32 -3.61
C ALA A 128 -3.48 -11.70 -4.16
N GLU A 129 -3.15 -12.66 -3.29
CA GLU A 129 -2.79 -14.01 -3.70
C GLU A 129 -3.97 -14.72 -4.38
N HIS A 130 -5.16 -14.64 -3.80
CA HIS A 130 -6.38 -15.20 -4.38
C HIS A 130 -6.76 -14.50 -5.69
N LEU A 131 -6.76 -13.17 -5.70
CA LEU A 131 -7.10 -12.38 -6.88
C LEU A 131 -6.12 -12.62 -8.03
N SER A 132 -4.81 -12.79 -7.78
CA SER A 132 -3.80 -12.99 -8.82
C SER A 132 -4.04 -14.22 -9.69
N THR A 133 -4.83 -15.19 -9.20
CA THR A 133 -5.23 -16.36 -9.98
C THR A 133 -6.35 -16.09 -10.98
N ARG A 134 -6.99 -14.90 -10.91
CA ARG A 134 -8.10 -14.51 -11.78
C ARG A 134 -7.61 -13.77 -13.03
N PRO A 135 -8.29 -13.92 -14.17
CA PRO A 135 -8.00 -13.11 -15.36
C PRO A 135 -8.03 -11.61 -15.02
N GLY A 136 -7.05 -10.85 -15.52
CA GLY A 136 -6.94 -9.40 -15.28
C GLY A 136 -6.13 -9.01 -14.04
N PHE A 137 -5.88 -9.92 -13.08
CA PHE A 137 -5.16 -9.62 -11.84
C PHE A 137 -3.73 -10.19 -11.75
N ALA A 138 -3.21 -10.77 -12.82
CA ALA A 138 -1.86 -11.36 -12.85
C ALA A 138 -0.76 -10.36 -12.43
N TYR A 139 -0.96 -9.05 -12.69
CA TYR A 139 -0.05 -7.98 -12.29
C TYR A 139 0.21 -7.90 -10.77
N LEU A 140 -0.68 -8.45 -9.94
CA LEU A 140 -0.49 -8.48 -8.48
C LEU A 140 0.71 -9.32 -8.07
N THR A 141 1.05 -10.37 -8.83
CA THR A 141 2.24 -11.17 -8.62
C THR A 141 3.52 -10.37 -8.89
N ASP A 142 3.55 -9.65 -10.02
CA ASP A 142 4.69 -8.81 -10.39
C ASP A 142 4.86 -7.63 -9.41
N ALA A 143 3.74 -7.03 -9.00
CA ALA A 143 3.74 -5.97 -8.00
C ALA A 143 4.36 -6.43 -6.68
N ARG A 144 4.03 -7.65 -6.22
CA ARG A 144 4.61 -8.23 -5.00
C ARG A 144 6.13 -8.29 -5.08
N ALA A 145 6.67 -8.85 -6.16
CA ALA A 145 8.11 -8.94 -6.38
C ALA A 145 8.76 -7.55 -6.43
N ALA A 146 8.15 -6.60 -7.13
CA ALA A 146 8.64 -5.23 -7.26
C ALA A 146 8.72 -4.48 -5.90
N PHE A 147 7.80 -4.77 -4.97
CA PHE A 147 7.82 -4.15 -3.63
C PHE A 147 8.72 -4.88 -2.63
N GLU A 148 9.05 -6.14 -2.88
CA GLU A 148 10.03 -6.89 -2.07
C GLU A 148 11.46 -6.50 -2.39
N ASP A 149 11.77 -6.28 -3.65
CA ASP A 149 13.11 -6.07 -4.17
C ASP A 149 13.90 -4.91 -3.50
N PRO A 150 13.34 -3.70 -3.28
CA PRO A 150 14.06 -2.62 -2.61
C PRO A 150 14.53 -2.97 -1.19
N TRP A 151 13.72 -3.70 -0.44
CA TRP A 151 14.07 -4.15 0.91
C TRP A 151 15.22 -5.15 0.89
N LEU A 152 15.15 -6.14 -0.01
CA LEU A 152 16.18 -7.16 -0.14
C LEU A 152 17.50 -6.53 -0.57
N ARG A 153 17.49 -5.65 -1.57
CA ARG A 153 18.71 -4.95 -2.02
C ARG A 153 19.33 -4.09 -0.92
N ALA A 154 18.52 -3.39 -0.11
CA ALA A 154 19.04 -2.61 0.99
C ALA A 154 19.73 -3.51 2.03
N LEU A 155 19.13 -4.65 2.36
CA LEU A 155 19.70 -5.63 3.29
C LEU A 155 20.97 -6.28 2.73
N GLU A 156 20.97 -6.70 1.45
CA GLU A 156 22.13 -7.27 0.77
C GLU A 156 23.31 -6.29 0.75
N ARG A 157 23.06 -5.03 0.41
CA ARG A 157 24.07 -3.99 0.43
C ARG A 157 24.65 -3.78 1.82
N GLY A 158 23.80 -3.72 2.85
CA GLY A 158 24.23 -3.52 4.22
C GLY A 158 25.06 -4.66 4.78
N VAL A 159 24.77 -5.91 4.39
CA VAL A 159 25.63 -7.06 4.72
C VAL A 159 26.95 -6.97 3.97
N ALA A 160 26.93 -6.60 2.69
CA ALA A 160 28.12 -6.55 1.86
C ALA A 160 29.11 -5.44 2.27
N ASP A 161 28.62 -4.26 2.72
CA ASP A 161 29.45 -3.13 3.16
C ASP A 161 29.75 -3.13 4.67
N GLY A 162 29.18 -4.11 5.42
CA GLY A 162 29.41 -4.27 6.87
C GLY A 162 28.56 -3.35 7.75
N SER A 163 27.62 -2.55 7.19
CA SER A 163 26.68 -1.76 7.98
C SER A 163 25.61 -2.62 8.68
N PHE A 164 25.38 -3.83 8.16
CA PHE A 164 24.59 -4.85 8.85
C PHE A 164 25.45 -6.06 9.19
N ARG A 165 25.03 -6.82 10.19
CA ARG A 165 25.77 -8.00 10.67
C ARG A 165 25.85 -9.08 9.54
N ALA A 166 27.00 -9.74 9.43
CA ALA A 166 27.30 -10.68 8.35
C ALA A 166 26.49 -12.00 8.41
N ASP A 167 25.95 -12.34 9.59
CA ASP A 167 25.14 -13.55 9.79
C ASP A 167 23.64 -13.33 9.53
N LEU A 168 23.26 -12.16 8.98
CA LEU A 168 21.88 -11.81 8.71
C LEU A 168 21.32 -12.64 7.54
N ASP A 169 20.27 -13.42 7.79
CA ASP A 169 19.50 -14.01 6.70
C ASP A 169 18.63 -12.94 6.03
N VAL A 170 19.10 -12.46 4.87
CA VAL A 170 18.49 -11.33 4.14
C VAL A 170 17.03 -11.60 3.78
N ARG A 171 16.71 -12.82 3.30
CA ARG A 171 15.35 -13.15 2.87
C ARG A 171 14.37 -13.21 4.04
N THR A 172 14.75 -13.92 5.10
CA THR A 172 13.93 -14.03 6.31
C THR A 172 13.78 -12.69 7.00
N THR A 173 14.88 -11.93 7.14
CA THR A 173 14.84 -10.59 7.73
C THR A 173 13.96 -9.64 6.92
N GLY A 174 14.12 -9.60 5.59
CA GLY A 174 13.28 -8.78 4.72
C GLY A 174 11.80 -9.11 4.85
N ARG A 175 11.45 -10.40 5.01
CA ARG A 175 10.08 -10.82 5.28
C ARG A 175 9.57 -10.31 6.62
N PHE A 176 10.34 -10.49 7.71
CA PHE A 176 9.96 -10.01 9.04
C PHE A 176 9.76 -8.50 9.07
N LEU A 177 10.66 -7.73 8.46
CA LEU A 177 10.56 -6.28 8.41
C LEU A 177 9.28 -5.83 7.69
N ARG A 178 9.00 -6.39 6.52
CA ARG A 178 7.78 -6.08 5.78
C ARG A 178 6.53 -6.50 6.54
N ASP A 179 6.49 -7.71 7.09
CA ASP A 179 5.33 -8.19 7.84
C ASP A 179 5.07 -7.35 9.09
N MET A 180 6.11 -6.87 9.78
CA MET A 180 5.99 -5.95 10.91
C MET A 180 5.40 -4.61 10.49
N VAL A 181 5.91 -4.01 9.42
CA VAL A 181 5.46 -2.70 8.91
C VAL A 181 4.03 -2.79 8.38
N TRP A 182 3.80 -3.66 7.39
CA TRP A 182 2.50 -3.77 6.73
C TRP A 182 1.43 -4.40 7.63
N GLY A 183 1.85 -5.15 8.68
CA GLY A 183 0.99 -5.66 9.73
C GLY A 183 0.22 -4.58 10.46
N ALA A 184 0.77 -3.37 10.56
CA ALA A 184 0.14 -2.22 11.20
C ALA A 184 -1.23 -1.88 10.60
N ALA A 185 -1.44 -2.12 9.28
CA ALA A 185 -2.73 -1.88 8.63
C ALA A 185 -3.90 -2.68 9.25
N SER A 186 -3.63 -3.75 10.01
CA SER A 186 -4.68 -4.54 10.66
C SER A 186 -5.24 -3.87 11.92
N TRP A 187 -4.45 -3.08 12.63
CA TRP A 187 -4.82 -2.48 13.92
C TRP A 187 -4.77 -0.95 13.94
N TYR A 188 -3.86 -0.31 13.19
CA TYR A 188 -3.78 1.16 13.09
C TYR A 188 -4.98 1.73 12.32
N ARG A 189 -5.45 2.90 12.76
CA ARG A 189 -6.47 3.70 12.08
C ARG A 189 -5.94 5.11 11.83
N PRO A 190 -6.20 5.71 10.64
CA PRO A 190 -5.90 7.12 10.42
C PRO A 190 -6.51 7.98 11.50
N GLY A 191 -5.69 8.85 12.10
CA GLY A 191 -6.11 9.69 13.24
C GLY A 191 -5.90 9.08 14.62
N ASP A 192 -5.43 7.81 14.72
CA ASP A 192 -5.00 7.23 16.01
C ASP A 192 -3.75 7.95 16.55
N GLU A 193 -3.59 7.89 17.87
CA GLU A 193 -2.34 8.25 18.56
C GLU A 193 -1.68 6.96 19.10
N PRO A 194 -0.43 6.72 18.73
CA PRO A 194 0.48 7.55 17.92
C PRO A 194 0.16 7.49 16.43
N GLY A 195 0.35 8.60 15.70
CA GLY A 195 0.16 8.69 14.27
C GLY A 195 1.22 7.93 13.46
N ALA A 196 1.03 7.85 12.13
CA ALA A 196 1.86 7.04 11.23
C ALA A 196 3.36 7.36 11.31
N GLU A 197 3.75 8.63 11.40
CA GLU A 197 5.17 9.03 11.52
C GLU A 197 5.80 8.56 12.84
N GLU A 198 5.07 8.67 13.93
CA GLU A 198 5.54 8.18 15.23
C GLU A 198 5.64 6.67 15.24
N LEU A 199 4.69 5.95 14.63
CA LEU A 199 4.75 4.50 14.48
C LEU A 199 5.96 4.07 13.64
N ALA A 200 6.26 4.79 12.54
CA ALA A 200 7.45 4.54 11.73
C ALA A 200 8.73 4.68 12.58
N ARG A 201 8.84 5.77 13.37
CA ARG A 201 10.00 5.98 14.27
C ARG A 201 10.14 4.87 15.32
N ARG A 202 9.05 4.45 15.95
CA ARG A 202 9.07 3.34 16.94
C ARG A 202 9.43 2.02 16.29
N CYS A 203 8.92 1.76 15.09
CA CYS A 203 9.28 0.58 14.30
C CYS A 203 10.79 0.55 13.99
N LEU A 204 11.34 1.68 13.53
CA LEU A 204 12.78 1.83 13.25
C LEU A 204 13.65 1.68 14.50
N SER A 205 13.25 2.28 15.62
CA SER A 205 13.94 2.09 16.89
C SER A 205 13.98 0.62 17.31
N LEU A 206 12.86 -0.10 17.16
CA LEU A 206 12.81 -1.54 17.44
C LEU A 206 13.73 -2.34 16.51
N MET A 207 13.81 -1.99 15.25
CA MET A 207 14.69 -2.64 14.27
C MET A 207 16.16 -2.40 14.58
N ASN A 208 16.52 -1.15 14.93
CA ASN A 208 17.91 -0.76 15.20
C ASN A 208 18.41 -1.19 16.57
N ASP A 209 17.59 -1.01 17.60
CA ASP A 209 17.99 -1.14 19.00
C ASP A 209 17.58 -2.49 19.62
N GLY A 210 16.55 -3.14 19.04
CA GLY A 210 15.96 -4.35 19.62
C GLY A 210 15.14 -4.04 20.88
N ILE A 211 14.80 -5.08 21.65
CA ILE A 211 14.00 -4.99 22.87
C ILE A 211 14.80 -5.31 24.13
N ALA A 212 16.01 -5.87 23.97
CA ALA A 212 16.88 -6.18 25.12
C ALA A 212 17.60 -4.92 25.62
N SER A 213 17.74 -4.79 26.94
CA SER A 213 18.57 -3.74 27.53
C SER A 213 20.03 -3.94 27.10
N ARG A 214 20.66 -2.89 26.55
CA ARG A 214 22.11 -2.90 26.29
C ARG A 214 22.82 -2.76 27.63
N THR A 215 23.48 -3.82 28.09
CA THR A 215 24.39 -3.80 29.27
C THR A 215 25.71 -3.17 28.88
#